data_8f313a33fec7887a32642404d9942ec3
#
_entry.id   8f313a33fec7887a32642404d9942ec3
#
_cell.length_a   1.000
_cell.length_b   1.000
_cell.length_c   1.000
_cell.angle_alpha   90.00
_cell.angle_beta   90.00
_cell.angle_gamma   90.00
#
_symmetry.space_group_name_H-M   'P 1'
#
loop_
_entity.id
_entity.type
_entity.pdbx_description
1 polymer ?
#
loop_
_entity_poly.entity_id
_entity_poly.type
_entity_poly.pdbx_seq_one_letter_code
_entity_poly.pdbx_strand_id
1 'polypeptide(L)'
;MRIEKKLNLWLLFVLLAGCQPVSKQSTPRNVHSPALADTAAAPSDTRIFHLPEVPAMLTDPDRCLDYLAHHYWDCINPADTALLQHQPEIEQAWANYCDLLRHLTLSKAQEVIKALFPTLEKDLKVYVHFKSLAEKYLDNPNSPYRNEEFYIPILESMVESTSLSAMDKLRPRERLKLALRNRMGTRAADFTYKDAAGRAETLYHTAMTDYTLIFFNEPGCPSCAAGLEVLDASAVVNKLLADHRLTLLAMYAGDEREEWLHHAPDFPPAWLNGYDETGEIRLHQVYDVRATPSFYLLDRDRIVLLKDATAEEVLDMLEKRVSLPWSD
;
A
#
# COMPACT_ATOMS: atom_id res chain seq x y z
N MET A 1 -33.30 17.64 -9.53
CA MET A 1 -32.83 17.24 -10.87
C MET A 1 -31.88 16.07 -10.64
N ARG A 2 -32.35 14.83 -10.94
CA ARG A 2 -31.60 13.60 -10.72
C ARG A 2 -30.49 13.47 -11.77
N ILE A 3 -29.25 13.38 -11.34
CA ILE A 3 -28.11 12.97 -12.19
C ILE A 3 -27.79 11.52 -11.80
N GLU A 4 -28.15 10.60 -12.68
CA GLU A 4 -27.83 9.19 -12.55
C GLU A 4 -26.31 8.97 -12.76
N LYS A 5 -25.67 8.41 -11.76
CA LYS A 5 -24.29 7.89 -11.89
C LYS A 5 -24.32 6.61 -12.71
N LYS A 6 -23.94 6.68 -13.98
CA LYS A 6 -23.65 5.49 -14.78
C LYS A 6 -22.33 4.88 -14.31
N LEU A 7 -22.45 3.79 -13.59
CA LEU A 7 -21.36 2.91 -13.23
C LEU A 7 -20.83 2.22 -14.50
N ASN A 8 -19.61 2.52 -14.92
CA ASN A 8 -18.96 1.82 -16.02
C ASN A 8 -18.54 0.42 -15.60
N LEU A 9 -19.48 -0.50 -15.75
CA LEU A 9 -19.25 -1.95 -15.66
C LEU A 9 -18.78 -2.48 -17.02
N TRP A 10 -17.51 -2.25 -17.36
CA TRP A 10 -16.89 -2.76 -18.58
C TRP A 10 -15.58 -3.45 -18.27
N LEU A 11 -15.63 -4.65 -17.68
CA LEU A 11 -14.49 -5.60 -17.67
C LEU A 11 -14.91 -6.96 -17.09
N LEU A 12 -15.94 -7.59 -17.69
CA LEU A 12 -16.21 -9.02 -17.45
C LEU A 12 -17.13 -9.59 -18.53
N PHE A 13 -16.69 -9.61 -19.79
CA PHE A 13 -17.36 -10.42 -20.82
C PHE A 13 -16.41 -10.69 -22.00
N VAL A 14 -15.50 -11.62 -21.87
CA VAL A 14 -14.99 -12.41 -23.00
C VAL A 14 -14.62 -13.77 -22.44
N LEU A 15 -15.49 -14.75 -22.56
CA LEU A 15 -15.23 -16.19 -22.72
C LEU A 15 -16.55 -16.97 -22.56
N LEU A 16 -17.39 -16.93 -23.58
CA LEU A 16 -18.35 -17.99 -23.89
C LEU A 16 -18.68 -17.88 -25.39
N ALA A 17 -17.83 -18.42 -26.22
CA ALA A 17 -18.17 -18.71 -27.62
C ALA A 17 -18.66 -20.15 -27.71
N GLY A 18 -19.96 -20.27 -27.96
CA GLY A 18 -20.69 -21.52 -27.98
C GLY A 18 -20.36 -22.43 -29.15
N CYS A 19 -20.49 -23.70 -28.88
CA CYS A 19 -20.65 -24.75 -29.87
C CYS A 19 -22.00 -24.66 -30.57
N GLN A 20 -22.04 -24.58 -31.91
CA GLN A 20 -23.23 -24.90 -32.67
C GLN A 20 -22.97 -26.15 -33.54
N PRO A 21 -23.94 -27.05 -33.66
CA PRO A 21 -23.77 -28.29 -34.44
C PRO A 21 -24.03 -28.06 -35.92
N VAL A 22 -23.11 -28.54 -36.76
CA VAL A 22 -23.28 -28.59 -38.22
C VAL A 22 -23.85 -29.94 -38.61
N SER A 23 -25.00 -29.90 -39.35
CA SER A 23 -25.70 -31.01 -39.96
C SER A 23 -24.89 -31.60 -41.14
N LYS A 24 -24.98 -32.94 -41.26
CA LYS A 24 -24.39 -33.76 -42.35
C LYS A 24 -25.08 -33.51 -43.68
N GLN A 25 -24.30 -33.41 -44.76
CA GLN A 25 -24.66 -33.98 -46.06
C GLN A 25 -23.43 -34.51 -46.77
N SER A 26 -23.59 -35.73 -47.24
CA SER A 26 -22.68 -36.63 -48.00
C SER A 26 -22.56 -36.24 -49.48
N THR A 27 -21.45 -36.39 -50.16
CA THR A 27 -20.92 -37.55 -50.89
C THR A 27 -19.69 -37.18 -51.74
N PRO A 28 -18.97 -38.11 -52.41
CA PRO A 28 -17.51 -38.12 -52.35
C PRO A 28 -16.83 -37.85 -53.72
N ARG A 29 -15.56 -37.43 -53.69
CA ARG A 29 -14.63 -37.68 -54.78
C ARG A 29 -13.18 -37.77 -54.32
N ASN A 30 -12.61 -38.94 -54.56
CA ASN A 30 -11.17 -39.23 -54.50
C ASN A 30 -10.36 -38.32 -55.39
N VAL A 31 -9.27 -37.74 -54.87
CA VAL A 31 -8.01 -37.54 -55.62
C VAL A 31 -6.84 -37.66 -54.64
N HIS A 32 -5.84 -38.45 -55.06
CA HIS A 32 -4.63 -38.78 -54.34
C HIS A 32 -3.71 -37.59 -53.97
N SER A 33 -3.21 -37.59 -52.74
CA SER A 33 -1.80 -37.44 -52.26
C SER A 33 -0.99 -36.19 -52.65
N PRO A 34 0.01 -35.73 -51.88
CA PRO A 34 0.76 -36.41 -50.84
C PRO A 34 0.73 -35.70 -49.46
N ALA A 35 1.08 -36.47 -48.46
CA ALA A 35 1.27 -36.03 -47.09
C ALA A 35 2.42 -35.01 -47.00
N LEU A 36 2.06 -33.77 -46.67
CA LEU A 36 2.96 -32.85 -46.01
C LEU A 36 2.61 -32.91 -44.51
N ALA A 37 3.52 -33.47 -43.76
CA ALA A 37 3.48 -33.41 -42.30
C ALA A 37 3.71 -31.94 -41.88
N ASP A 38 2.63 -31.20 -41.77
CA ASP A 38 2.66 -29.96 -41.01
C ASP A 38 2.67 -30.30 -39.51
N THR A 39 3.89 -30.52 -39.04
CA THR A 39 4.17 -30.38 -37.61
C THR A 39 4.07 -28.88 -37.32
N ALA A 40 2.84 -28.37 -37.10
CA ALA A 40 2.65 -27.10 -36.50
C ALA A 40 3.24 -27.20 -35.08
N ALA A 41 4.48 -26.75 -34.95
CA ALA A 41 5.08 -26.51 -33.64
C ALA A 41 4.11 -25.60 -32.92
N ALA A 42 3.59 -26.00 -31.75
CA ALA A 42 2.87 -25.13 -30.87
C ALA A 42 3.71 -23.86 -30.69
N PRO A 43 3.11 -22.66 -30.73
CA PRO A 43 3.86 -21.44 -30.50
C PRO A 43 4.59 -21.62 -29.18
N SER A 44 5.93 -21.60 -29.24
CA SER A 44 6.75 -21.62 -28.03
C SER A 44 6.30 -20.42 -27.20
N ASP A 45 5.74 -20.66 -26.03
CA ASP A 45 5.39 -19.62 -25.09
C ASP A 45 6.71 -18.92 -24.69
N THR A 46 6.93 -17.73 -25.27
CA THR A 46 8.16 -16.95 -25.06
C THR A 46 8.11 -16.18 -23.74
N ARG A 47 7.03 -16.33 -22.96
CA ARG A 47 6.91 -15.70 -21.65
C ARG A 47 7.90 -16.30 -20.68
N ILE A 48 8.54 -15.44 -19.91
CA ILE A 48 9.50 -15.83 -18.88
C ILE A 48 8.82 -16.08 -17.54
N PHE A 49 7.64 -15.47 -17.33
CA PHE A 49 6.87 -15.59 -16.10
C PHE A 49 5.59 -16.41 -16.31
N HIS A 50 5.39 -17.40 -15.45
CA HIS A 50 4.20 -18.25 -15.42
C HIS A 50 3.73 -18.40 -13.98
N LEU A 51 2.42 -18.25 -13.75
CA LEU A 51 1.84 -18.56 -12.45
C LEU A 51 2.01 -20.05 -12.13
N PRO A 52 2.30 -20.42 -10.86
CA PRO A 52 2.35 -21.82 -10.46
C PRO A 52 0.98 -22.48 -10.59
N GLU A 53 0.97 -23.74 -11.02
CA GLU A 53 -0.25 -24.54 -11.02
C GLU A 53 -0.61 -24.95 -9.59
N VAL A 54 -1.81 -24.60 -9.16
CA VAL A 54 -2.31 -25.00 -7.83
C VAL A 54 -2.67 -26.49 -7.89
N PRO A 55 -2.12 -27.33 -6.98
CA PRO A 55 -2.46 -28.75 -6.92
C PRO A 55 -3.97 -28.96 -6.79
N ALA A 56 -4.54 -29.84 -7.63
CA ALA A 56 -5.99 -30.10 -7.68
C ALA A 56 -6.60 -30.57 -6.34
N MET A 57 -5.78 -31.04 -5.42
CA MET A 57 -6.20 -31.42 -4.07
C MET A 57 -6.40 -30.24 -3.12
N LEU A 58 -5.87 -29.06 -3.46
CA LEU A 58 -6.09 -27.82 -2.71
C LEU A 58 -7.39 -27.17 -3.20
N THR A 59 -8.48 -27.38 -2.45
CA THR A 59 -9.81 -26.84 -2.79
C THR A 59 -10.22 -25.66 -1.89
N ASP A 60 -9.52 -25.50 -0.78
CA ASP A 60 -9.74 -24.40 0.15
C ASP A 60 -9.11 -23.10 -0.40
N PRO A 61 -9.89 -21.99 -0.55
CA PRO A 61 -9.38 -20.76 -1.15
C PRO A 61 -8.18 -20.16 -0.41
N ASP A 62 -8.16 -20.18 0.92
CA ASP A 62 -7.09 -19.60 1.71
C ASP A 62 -5.80 -20.41 1.55
N ARG A 63 -5.92 -21.73 1.45
CA ARG A 63 -4.78 -22.60 1.18
C ARG A 63 -4.27 -22.49 -0.26
N CYS A 64 -5.16 -22.27 -1.23
CA CYS A 64 -4.77 -21.98 -2.60
C CYS A 64 -4.01 -20.66 -2.69
N LEU A 65 -4.50 -19.62 -2.05
CA LEU A 65 -3.86 -18.30 -1.99
C LEU A 65 -2.47 -18.39 -1.34
N ASP A 66 -2.37 -19.08 -0.22
CA ASP A 66 -1.12 -19.31 0.49
C ASP A 66 -0.10 -20.06 -0.38
N TYR A 67 -0.53 -21.13 -1.07
CA TYR A 67 0.30 -21.87 -2.02
C TYR A 67 0.79 -20.97 -3.16
N LEU A 68 -0.12 -20.21 -3.78
CA LEU A 68 0.23 -19.28 -4.86
C LEU A 68 1.27 -18.27 -4.41
N ALA A 69 1.12 -17.70 -3.22
CA ALA A 69 2.05 -16.69 -2.71
C ALA A 69 3.45 -17.25 -2.45
N HIS A 70 3.56 -18.47 -1.92
CA HIS A 70 4.84 -19.13 -1.64
C HIS A 70 5.57 -19.56 -2.92
N HIS A 71 4.82 -19.97 -3.96
CA HIS A 71 5.37 -20.52 -5.19
C HIS A 71 5.35 -19.52 -6.37
N TYR A 72 4.94 -18.27 -6.10
CA TYR A 72 4.72 -17.26 -7.13
C TYR A 72 5.93 -17.04 -8.04
N TRP A 73 7.12 -17.04 -7.46
CA TRP A 73 8.38 -16.76 -8.15
C TRP A 73 9.20 -18.01 -8.50
N ASP A 74 8.68 -19.23 -8.31
CA ASP A 74 9.40 -20.48 -8.59
C ASP A 74 9.75 -20.67 -10.06
N CYS A 75 9.00 -20.03 -10.98
CA CYS A 75 9.24 -20.10 -12.41
C CYS A 75 10.50 -19.32 -12.86
N ILE A 76 11.01 -18.38 -12.05
CA ILE A 76 12.21 -17.62 -12.41
C ILE A 76 13.46 -18.24 -11.78
N ASN A 77 14.59 -18.15 -12.53
CA ASN A 77 15.90 -18.43 -11.97
C ASN A 77 16.60 -17.14 -11.58
N PRO A 78 16.74 -16.82 -10.27
CA PRO A 78 17.38 -15.57 -9.84
C PRO A 78 18.86 -15.41 -10.24
N ALA A 79 19.52 -16.50 -10.65
CA ALA A 79 20.90 -16.43 -11.17
C ALA A 79 20.97 -16.10 -12.66
N ASP A 80 19.82 -16.11 -13.37
CA ASP A 80 19.77 -15.83 -14.80
C ASP A 80 19.45 -14.35 -15.06
N THR A 81 20.46 -13.59 -15.50
CA THR A 81 20.29 -12.18 -15.85
C THR A 81 19.48 -11.95 -17.13
N ALA A 82 19.15 -12.98 -17.91
CA ALA A 82 18.30 -12.86 -19.10
C ALA A 82 16.90 -12.33 -18.73
N LEU A 83 16.41 -12.59 -17.51
CA LEU A 83 15.14 -12.04 -17.02
C LEU A 83 15.11 -10.50 -17.05
N LEU A 84 16.27 -9.82 -16.96
CA LEU A 84 16.37 -8.36 -17.05
C LEU A 84 16.11 -7.81 -18.47
N GLN A 85 16.05 -8.66 -19.48
CA GLN A 85 15.61 -8.29 -20.83
C GLN A 85 14.08 -8.26 -20.95
N HIS A 86 13.37 -8.83 -19.98
CA HIS A 86 11.91 -8.92 -19.90
C HIS A 86 11.32 -8.03 -18.79
N GLN A 87 11.94 -6.86 -18.55
CA GLN A 87 11.54 -5.98 -17.44
C GLN A 87 10.05 -5.67 -17.38
N PRO A 88 9.33 -5.36 -18.49
CA PRO A 88 7.89 -5.08 -18.43
C PRO A 88 7.06 -6.27 -17.92
N GLU A 89 7.44 -7.49 -18.29
CA GLU A 89 6.77 -8.71 -17.86
C GLU A 89 7.01 -8.99 -16.37
N ILE A 90 8.25 -8.84 -15.92
CA ILE A 90 8.64 -9.01 -14.51
C ILE A 90 7.98 -7.91 -13.66
N GLU A 91 7.93 -6.67 -14.14
CA GLU A 91 7.26 -5.58 -13.42
C GLU A 91 5.75 -5.83 -13.31
N GLN A 92 5.08 -6.32 -14.37
CA GLN A 92 3.67 -6.69 -14.27
C GLN A 92 3.47 -7.86 -13.31
N ALA A 93 4.33 -8.86 -13.33
CA ALA A 93 4.29 -9.95 -12.35
C ALA A 93 4.48 -9.44 -10.92
N TRP A 94 5.37 -8.46 -10.72
CA TRP A 94 5.56 -7.82 -9.40
C TRP A 94 4.32 -7.06 -8.94
N ALA A 95 3.66 -6.30 -9.82
CA ALA A 95 2.42 -5.60 -9.49
C ALA A 95 1.32 -6.58 -9.08
N ASN A 96 1.16 -7.68 -9.84
CA ASN A 96 0.22 -8.74 -9.52
C ASN A 96 0.56 -9.45 -8.19
N TYR A 97 1.85 -9.61 -7.89
CA TYR A 97 2.30 -10.15 -6.60
C TYR A 97 1.96 -9.22 -5.44
N CYS A 98 2.17 -7.91 -5.59
CA CYS A 98 1.76 -6.93 -4.59
C CYS A 98 0.24 -6.97 -4.32
N ASP A 99 -0.57 -7.17 -5.37
CA ASP A 99 -2.02 -7.35 -5.20
C ASP A 99 -2.35 -8.66 -4.48
N LEU A 100 -1.72 -9.78 -4.87
CA LEU A 100 -1.87 -11.08 -4.20
C LEU A 100 -1.58 -10.99 -2.69
N LEU A 101 -0.50 -10.30 -2.30
CA LEU A 101 -0.10 -10.13 -0.89
C LEU A 101 -1.19 -9.46 -0.05
N ARG A 102 -2.00 -8.56 -0.62
CA ARG A 102 -3.08 -7.85 0.09
C ARG A 102 -4.22 -8.77 0.53
N HIS A 103 -4.34 -9.93 -0.07
CA HIS A 103 -5.36 -10.94 0.27
C HIS A 103 -4.87 -11.93 1.35
N LEU A 104 -3.59 -11.89 1.72
CA LEU A 104 -3.04 -12.68 2.82
C LEU A 104 -3.18 -11.96 4.16
N THR A 105 -3.04 -12.71 5.24
CA THR A 105 -2.79 -12.09 6.54
C THR A 105 -1.42 -11.40 6.52
N LEU A 106 -1.25 -10.33 7.29
CA LEU A 106 0.02 -9.60 7.35
C LEU A 106 1.22 -10.51 7.64
N SER A 107 1.07 -11.42 8.59
CA SER A 107 2.13 -12.37 8.96
C SER A 107 2.56 -13.26 7.79
N LYS A 108 1.61 -13.80 7.02
CA LYS A 108 1.88 -14.64 5.85
C LYS A 108 2.51 -13.84 4.71
N ALA A 109 2.02 -12.63 4.45
CA ALA A 109 2.60 -11.74 3.45
C ALA A 109 4.07 -11.43 3.77
N GLN A 110 4.37 -11.10 5.04
CA GLN A 110 5.74 -10.85 5.47
C GLN A 110 6.61 -12.10 5.39
N GLU A 111 6.08 -13.28 5.68
CA GLU A 111 6.79 -14.56 5.60
C GLU A 111 7.24 -14.84 4.15
N VAL A 112 6.34 -14.74 3.17
CA VAL A 112 6.69 -15.02 1.77
C VAL A 112 7.66 -13.99 1.20
N ILE A 113 7.57 -12.72 1.61
CA ILE A 113 8.54 -11.67 1.24
C ILE A 113 9.92 -11.97 1.83
N LYS A 114 9.99 -12.35 3.11
CA LYS A 114 11.25 -12.74 3.79
C LYS A 114 11.90 -13.97 3.15
N ALA A 115 11.10 -14.89 2.61
CA ALA A 115 11.62 -16.05 1.89
C ALA A 115 12.18 -15.68 0.51
N LEU A 116 11.54 -14.74 -0.20
CA LEU A 116 11.92 -14.36 -1.56
C LEU A 116 13.26 -13.62 -1.64
N PHE A 117 13.44 -12.55 -0.88
CA PHE A 117 14.55 -11.61 -1.08
C PHE A 117 15.95 -12.24 -0.95
N PRO A 118 16.23 -13.12 0.00
CA PRO A 118 17.52 -13.83 0.06
C PRO A 118 17.80 -14.70 -1.19
N THR A 119 16.76 -15.23 -1.84
CA THR A 119 16.95 -16.05 -3.05
C THR A 119 17.41 -15.21 -4.25
N LEU A 120 17.01 -13.93 -4.29
CA LEU A 120 17.36 -12.99 -5.35
C LEU A 120 18.83 -12.56 -5.29
N GLU A 121 19.50 -12.71 -4.14
CA GLU A 121 20.94 -12.36 -3.98
C GLU A 121 21.90 -13.26 -4.78
N LYS A 122 21.41 -14.30 -5.43
CA LYS A 122 22.22 -15.15 -6.34
C LYS A 122 22.84 -14.36 -7.49
N ASP A 123 22.20 -13.28 -7.92
CA ASP A 123 22.77 -12.30 -8.84
C ASP A 123 22.44 -10.88 -8.37
N LEU A 124 23.47 -10.05 -8.25
CA LEU A 124 23.33 -8.68 -7.72
C LEU A 124 22.46 -7.79 -8.62
N LYS A 125 22.49 -7.97 -9.95
CA LYS A 125 21.69 -7.14 -10.88
C LYS A 125 20.21 -7.48 -10.75
N VAL A 126 19.90 -8.78 -10.62
CA VAL A 126 18.53 -9.26 -10.36
C VAL A 126 18.04 -8.72 -9.01
N TYR A 127 18.85 -8.84 -7.97
CA TYR A 127 18.50 -8.31 -6.65
C TYR A 127 18.22 -6.80 -6.68
N VAL A 128 19.09 -6.00 -7.33
CA VAL A 128 18.90 -4.55 -7.47
C VAL A 128 17.65 -4.23 -8.26
N HIS A 129 17.30 -4.99 -9.29
CA HIS A 129 16.09 -4.80 -10.05
C HIS A 129 14.84 -5.00 -9.18
N PHE A 130 14.74 -6.12 -8.46
CA PHE A 130 13.61 -6.38 -7.55
C PHE A 130 13.53 -5.39 -6.40
N LYS A 131 14.68 -4.97 -5.85
CA LYS A 131 14.74 -3.87 -4.89
C LYS A 131 14.12 -2.59 -5.45
N SER A 132 14.43 -2.22 -6.70
CA SER A 132 13.86 -1.03 -7.35
C SER A 132 12.35 -1.17 -7.57
N LEU A 133 11.86 -2.35 -7.93
CA LEU A 133 10.41 -2.61 -8.01
C LEU A 133 9.75 -2.49 -6.64
N ALA A 134 10.35 -3.06 -5.61
CA ALA A 134 9.83 -2.94 -4.24
C ALA A 134 9.73 -1.47 -3.78
N GLU A 135 10.77 -0.66 -4.01
CA GLU A 135 10.76 0.77 -3.73
C GLU A 135 9.67 1.50 -4.51
N LYS A 136 9.56 1.22 -5.83
CA LYS A 136 8.55 1.84 -6.71
C LYS A 136 7.12 1.52 -6.29
N TYR A 137 6.85 0.28 -5.89
CA TYR A 137 5.48 -0.18 -5.63
C TYR A 137 5.09 -0.06 -4.15
N LEU A 138 5.98 -0.38 -3.20
CA LEU A 138 5.63 -0.48 -1.79
C LEU A 138 6.04 0.73 -0.95
N ASP A 139 7.05 1.52 -1.38
CA ASP A 139 7.55 2.67 -0.64
C ASP A 139 7.18 4.03 -1.26
N ASN A 140 6.94 4.11 -2.56
CA ASN A 140 6.57 5.36 -3.22
C ASN A 140 5.24 5.88 -2.68
N PRO A 141 5.16 7.12 -2.14
CA PRO A 141 3.93 7.69 -1.61
C PRO A 141 2.75 7.71 -2.58
N ASN A 142 3.03 7.83 -3.89
CA ASN A 142 2.00 7.89 -4.94
C ASN A 142 1.62 6.52 -5.51
N SER A 143 2.17 5.43 -4.97
CA SER A 143 1.84 4.09 -5.44
C SER A 143 0.52 3.60 -4.86
N PRO A 144 -0.41 3.07 -5.68
CA PRO A 144 -1.65 2.47 -5.18
C PRO A 144 -1.40 1.16 -4.42
N TYR A 145 -0.18 0.61 -4.53
CA TYR A 145 0.26 -0.60 -3.81
C TYR A 145 1.10 -0.27 -2.57
N ARG A 146 1.26 1.02 -2.23
CA ARG A 146 2.04 1.43 -1.07
C ARG A 146 1.62 0.65 0.17
N ASN A 147 2.60 -0.03 0.79
CA ASN A 147 2.39 -0.78 2.02
C ASN A 147 3.71 -0.92 2.76
N GLU A 148 3.88 -0.12 3.80
CA GLU A 148 5.10 -0.10 4.58
C GLU A 148 5.33 -1.43 5.33
N GLU A 149 4.28 -2.09 5.80
CA GLU A 149 4.39 -3.39 6.47
C GLU A 149 4.90 -4.50 5.55
N PHE A 150 4.63 -4.41 4.24
CA PHE A 150 5.23 -5.30 3.24
C PHE A 150 6.66 -4.88 2.87
N TYR A 151 6.97 -3.59 3.00
CA TYR A 151 8.30 -3.07 2.67
C TYR A 151 9.33 -3.30 3.79
N ILE A 152 8.90 -3.35 5.05
CA ILE A 152 9.79 -3.62 6.21
C ILE A 152 10.63 -4.88 6.03
N PRO A 153 10.09 -6.10 5.74
CA PRO A 153 10.92 -7.29 5.56
C PRO A 153 11.91 -7.19 4.40
N ILE A 154 11.60 -6.38 3.38
CA ILE A 154 12.52 -6.11 2.27
C ILE A 154 13.69 -5.22 2.75
N LEU A 155 13.40 -4.19 3.52
CA LEU A 155 14.42 -3.32 4.13
C LEU A 155 15.31 -4.10 5.10
N GLU A 156 14.72 -5.00 5.91
CA GLU A 156 15.47 -5.92 6.78
C GLU A 156 16.45 -6.77 5.96
N SER A 157 15.98 -7.40 4.87
CA SER A 157 16.81 -8.17 3.96
C SER A 157 17.94 -7.33 3.35
N MET A 158 17.67 -6.08 2.95
CA MET A 158 18.69 -5.18 2.41
C MET A 158 19.77 -4.84 3.46
N VAL A 159 19.37 -4.61 4.70
CA VAL A 159 20.31 -4.30 5.80
C VAL A 159 21.18 -5.51 6.15
N GLU A 160 20.61 -6.71 6.11
CA GLU A 160 21.28 -7.97 6.42
C GLU A 160 22.08 -8.53 5.24
N SER A 161 21.78 -8.14 3.99
CA SER A 161 22.40 -8.64 2.77
C SER A 161 23.94 -8.70 2.86
N THR A 162 24.52 -9.80 2.43
CA THR A 162 25.98 -9.93 2.29
C THR A 162 26.50 -9.42 0.96
N SER A 163 25.62 -9.23 -0.02
CA SER A 163 25.92 -8.80 -1.38
C SER A 163 25.96 -7.28 -1.55
N LEU A 164 25.32 -6.52 -0.65
CA LEU A 164 25.32 -5.06 -0.67
C LEU A 164 26.51 -4.49 0.10
N SER A 165 27.12 -3.42 -0.45
CA SER A 165 28.17 -2.67 0.25
C SER A 165 27.62 -1.94 1.48
N ALA A 166 28.51 -1.54 2.40
CA ALA A 166 28.11 -0.73 3.57
C ALA A 166 27.45 0.59 3.15
N MET A 167 27.87 1.18 2.02
CA MET A 167 27.28 2.42 1.48
C MET A 167 25.86 2.18 0.97
N ASP A 168 25.63 1.09 0.23
CA ASP A 168 24.30 0.76 -0.31
C ASP A 168 23.27 0.45 0.77
N LYS A 169 23.73 0.09 1.97
CA LYS A 169 22.88 -0.19 3.14
C LYS A 169 22.50 1.05 3.96
N LEU A 170 23.12 2.22 3.72
CA LEU A 170 22.83 3.42 4.53
C LEU A 170 21.35 3.85 4.38
N ARG A 171 20.90 4.04 3.13
CA ARG A 171 19.52 4.44 2.86
C ARG A 171 18.50 3.41 3.35
N PRO A 172 18.64 2.10 3.11
CA PRO A 172 17.76 1.08 3.68
C PRO A 172 17.71 1.12 5.21
N ARG A 173 18.83 1.34 5.91
CA ARG A 173 18.85 1.44 7.37
C ARG A 173 18.04 2.62 7.90
N GLU A 174 18.25 3.82 7.32
CA GLU A 174 17.50 5.00 7.74
C GLU A 174 16.01 4.85 7.41
N ARG A 175 15.68 4.28 6.24
CA ARG A 175 14.29 4.00 5.87
C ARG A 175 13.64 2.97 6.79
N LEU A 176 14.37 1.91 7.18
CA LEU A 176 13.88 0.91 8.13
C LEU A 176 13.60 1.52 9.51
N LYS A 177 14.52 2.38 10.01
CA LYS A 177 14.29 3.10 11.27
C LYS A 177 12.99 3.91 11.24
N LEU A 178 12.74 4.62 10.14
CA LEU A 178 11.54 5.42 9.98
C LEU A 178 10.29 4.52 9.86
N ALA A 179 10.37 3.45 9.09
CA ALA A 179 9.28 2.49 8.92
C ALA A 179 8.88 1.81 10.25
N LEU A 180 9.85 1.56 11.13
CA LEU A 180 9.60 0.96 12.43
C LEU A 180 9.04 1.93 13.48
N ARG A 181 9.06 3.26 13.21
CA ARG A 181 8.44 4.25 14.09
C ARG A 181 6.93 4.27 13.90
N ASN A 182 6.20 4.49 14.99
CA ASN A 182 4.74 4.65 14.97
C ASN A 182 4.01 3.52 14.21
N ARG A 183 4.50 2.27 14.31
CA ARG A 183 3.81 1.13 13.71
C ARG A 183 2.45 0.91 14.34
N MET A 184 1.52 0.38 13.55
CA MET A 184 0.22 -0.05 14.07
C MET A 184 0.41 -0.99 15.27
N GLY A 185 -0.37 -0.78 16.32
CA GLY A 185 -0.29 -1.52 17.58
C GLY A 185 0.83 -1.06 18.53
N THR A 186 1.66 -0.08 18.16
CA THR A 186 2.66 0.52 19.06
C THR A 186 2.22 1.90 19.54
N ARG A 187 2.80 2.37 20.63
CA ARG A 187 2.51 3.72 21.11
C ARG A 187 3.15 4.75 20.19
N ALA A 188 2.36 5.74 19.77
CA ALA A 188 2.82 6.86 18.95
C ALA A 188 3.88 7.67 19.69
N ALA A 189 4.88 8.17 18.95
CA ALA A 189 5.89 9.05 19.53
C ALA A 189 5.24 10.40 19.91
N ASP A 190 5.62 10.94 21.06
CA ASP A 190 5.24 12.29 21.46
C ASP A 190 6.01 13.33 20.63
N PHE A 191 5.44 14.51 20.45
CA PHE A 191 6.10 15.66 19.83
C PHE A 191 5.49 16.95 20.38
N THR A 192 6.26 18.03 20.30
CA THR A 192 5.81 19.36 20.69
C THR A 192 5.33 20.15 19.48
N TYR A 193 4.25 20.90 19.64
CA TYR A 193 3.74 21.83 18.63
C TYR A 193 3.30 23.14 19.26
N LYS A 194 3.18 24.19 18.45
CA LYS A 194 2.57 25.47 18.85
C LYS A 194 1.24 25.69 18.14
N ASP A 195 0.29 26.23 18.87
CA ASP A 195 -0.96 26.72 18.30
C ASP A 195 -0.81 28.13 17.70
N ALA A 196 -1.85 28.64 17.04
CA ALA A 196 -1.83 29.96 16.42
C ALA A 196 -1.62 31.11 17.43
N ALA A 197 -1.93 30.89 18.71
CA ALA A 197 -1.66 31.84 19.79
C ALA A 197 -0.22 31.74 20.32
N GLY A 198 0.61 30.84 19.80
CA GLY A 198 1.99 30.60 20.22
C GLY A 198 2.13 29.77 21.50
N ARG A 199 1.05 29.13 21.98
CA ARG A 199 1.11 28.24 23.15
C ARG A 199 1.70 26.90 22.73
N ALA A 200 2.68 26.44 23.53
CA ALA A 200 3.30 25.13 23.31
C ALA A 200 2.48 24.04 23.99
N GLU A 201 2.21 22.97 23.23
CA GLU A 201 1.52 21.77 23.69
C GLU A 201 2.28 20.54 23.21
N THR A 202 1.97 19.36 23.76
CA THR A 202 2.47 18.09 23.21
C THR A 202 1.33 17.17 22.79
N LEU A 203 1.61 16.21 21.90
CA LEU A 203 0.61 15.21 21.52
C LEU A 203 0.04 14.48 22.75
N TYR A 204 0.88 14.20 23.74
CA TYR A 204 0.44 13.47 24.94
C TYR A 204 -0.38 14.32 25.92
N HIS A 205 -0.24 15.65 25.86
CA HIS A 205 -1.01 16.58 26.66
C HIS A 205 -2.26 17.13 25.95
N THR A 206 -2.46 16.81 24.66
CA THR A 206 -3.75 17.08 24.01
C THR A 206 -4.89 16.37 24.72
N ALA A 207 -6.11 16.89 24.55
CA ALA A 207 -7.31 16.35 25.17
C ALA A 207 -7.40 14.83 25.05
N MET A 208 -7.70 14.15 26.16
CA MET A 208 -7.78 12.70 26.23
C MET A 208 -9.19 12.27 25.80
N THR A 209 -9.31 11.89 24.54
CA THR A 209 -10.52 11.39 23.89
C THR A 209 -10.35 9.92 23.52
N ASP A 210 -11.42 9.25 23.07
CA ASP A 210 -11.34 7.85 22.65
C ASP A 210 -10.37 7.66 21.47
N TYR A 211 -10.33 8.67 20.57
CA TYR A 211 -9.46 8.70 19.41
C TYR A 211 -8.76 10.04 19.25
N THR A 212 -7.53 10.02 18.74
CA THR A 212 -6.83 11.20 18.26
C THR A 212 -6.48 10.97 16.80
N LEU A 213 -6.95 11.86 15.92
CA LEU A 213 -6.58 11.89 14.52
C LEU A 213 -5.57 13.01 14.30
N ILE A 214 -4.35 12.64 13.88
CA ILE A 214 -3.32 13.59 13.44
C ILE A 214 -3.42 13.69 11.93
N PHE A 215 -3.62 14.89 11.44
CA PHE A 215 -3.68 15.21 10.01
C PHE A 215 -2.46 16.06 9.65
N PHE A 216 -1.40 15.42 9.16
CA PHE A 216 -0.28 16.14 8.60
C PHE A 216 -0.67 16.74 7.25
N ASN A 217 -0.57 18.05 7.15
CA ASN A 217 -0.99 18.83 5.99
C ASN A 217 0.05 19.86 5.62
N GLU A 218 -0.11 20.47 4.45
CA GLU A 218 0.74 21.53 3.95
C GLU A 218 -0.12 22.64 3.33
N PRO A 219 0.16 23.92 3.62
CA PRO A 219 -0.53 25.06 3.01
C PRO A 219 -0.51 24.97 1.48
N GLY A 220 -1.63 25.31 0.84
CA GLY A 220 -1.74 25.29 -0.62
C GLY A 220 -1.73 23.89 -1.28
N CYS A 221 -1.72 22.82 -0.51
CA CYS A 221 -1.76 21.44 -1.02
C CYS A 221 -3.19 21.05 -1.44
N PRO A 222 -3.49 20.79 -2.74
CA PRO A 222 -4.84 20.45 -3.19
C PRO A 222 -5.35 19.13 -2.59
N SER A 223 -4.48 18.14 -2.44
CA SER A 223 -4.85 16.85 -1.83
C SER A 223 -5.17 16.99 -0.35
N CYS A 224 -4.49 17.92 0.36
CA CYS A 224 -4.79 18.22 1.76
C CYS A 224 -6.16 18.90 1.89
N ALA A 225 -6.50 19.82 0.99
CA ALA A 225 -7.82 20.44 0.94
C ALA A 225 -8.92 19.41 0.69
N ALA A 226 -8.71 18.49 -0.25
CA ALA A 226 -9.65 17.39 -0.49
C ALA A 226 -9.82 16.48 0.74
N GLY A 227 -8.73 16.13 1.43
CA GLY A 227 -8.79 15.35 2.67
C GLY A 227 -9.53 16.08 3.79
N LEU A 228 -9.33 17.40 3.92
CA LEU A 228 -10.07 18.25 4.85
C LEU A 228 -11.58 18.20 4.54
N GLU A 229 -11.97 18.43 3.27
CA GLU A 229 -13.38 18.40 2.86
C GLU A 229 -14.05 17.04 3.17
N VAL A 230 -13.36 15.93 2.92
CA VAL A 230 -13.85 14.57 3.21
C VAL A 230 -14.10 14.39 4.71
N LEU A 231 -13.18 14.82 5.55
CA LEU A 231 -13.32 14.69 7.00
C LEU A 231 -14.37 15.65 7.58
N ASP A 232 -14.40 16.90 7.12
CA ASP A 232 -15.36 17.93 7.59
C ASP A 232 -16.81 17.59 7.22
N ALA A 233 -17.00 17.01 6.03
CA ALA A 233 -18.33 16.55 5.59
C ALA A 233 -18.79 15.25 6.28
N SER A 234 -17.92 14.57 7.02
CA SER A 234 -18.21 13.25 7.58
C SER A 234 -19.10 13.31 8.81
N ALA A 235 -20.26 12.64 8.76
CA ALA A 235 -21.19 12.55 9.87
C ALA A 235 -20.57 11.84 11.10
N VAL A 236 -19.74 10.80 10.89
CA VAL A 236 -19.09 10.08 11.98
C VAL A 236 -18.03 10.93 12.68
N VAL A 237 -17.22 11.67 11.91
CA VAL A 237 -16.21 12.59 12.46
C VAL A 237 -16.89 13.69 13.26
N ASN A 238 -17.88 14.36 12.69
CA ASN A 238 -18.60 15.47 13.35
C ASN A 238 -19.33 15.01 14.61
N LYS A 239 -19.94 13.80 14.58
CA LYS A 239 -20.53 13.22 15.77
C LYS A 239 -19.51 12.96 16.88
N LEU A 240 -18.37 12.34 16.55
CA LEU A 240 -17.33 12.02 17.54
C LEU A 240 -16.68 13.30 18.12
N LEU A 241 -16.52 14.36 17.32
CA LEU A 241 -16.05 15.67 17.79
C LEU A 241 -17.06 16.30 18.76
N ALA A 242 -18.35 16.31 18.40
CA ALA A 242 -19.43 16.86 19.24
C ALA A 242 -19.60 16.07 20.56
N ASP A 243 -19.40 14.77 20.53
CA ASP A 243 -19.46 13.89 21.71
C ASP A 243 -18.16 13.91 22.54
N HIS A 244 -17.16 14.73 22.18
CA HIS A 244 -15.82 14.77 22.80
C HIS A 244 -15.09 13.42 22.83
N ARG A 245 -15.32 12.59 21.82
CA ARG A 245 -14.71 11.26 21.64
C ARG A 245 -13.57 11.25 20.63
N LEU A 246 -13.44 12.28 19.82
CA LEU A 246 -12.36 12.46 18.85
C LEU A 246 -11.68 13.82 19.11
N THR A 247 -10.35 13.82 19.13
CA THR A 247 -9.52 15.00 18.95
C THR A 247 -8.93 14.95 17.55
N LEU A 248 -9.16 16.00 16.75
CA LEU A 248 -8.52 16.15 15.45
C LEU A 248 -7.46 17.24 15.55
N LEU A 249 -6.21 16.88 15.25
CA LEU A 249 -5.04 17.76 15.28
C LEU A 249 -4.50 17.90 13.86
N ALA A 250 -4.78 19.04 13.21
CA ALA A 250 -4.16 19.42 11.95
C ALA A 250 -2.74 19.93 12.22
N MET A 251 -1.74 19.26 11.67
CA MET A 251 -0.32 19.53 11.93
C MET A 251 0.39 19.98 10.67
N TYR A 252 1.06 21.13 10.74
CA TYR A 252 2.03 21.54 9.74
C TYR A 252 3.46 21.33 10.26
N ALA A 253 4.22 20.48 9.53
CA ALA A 253 5.59 20.13 9.87
C ALA A 253 6.64 20.84 9.00
N GLY A 254 6.25 21.80 8.17
CA GLY A 254 7.15 22.62 7.34
C GLY A 254 7.84 23.75 8.13
N ASP A 255 8.53 24.63 7.42
CA ASP A 255 9.32 25.74 8.01
C ASP A 255 8.73 27.13 7.74
N GLU A 256 7.64 27.22 6.97
CA GLU A 256 7.01 28.49 6.59
C GLU A 256 5.87 28.88 7.54
N ARG A 257 6.24 29.31 8.75
CA ARG A 257 5.29 29.65 9.82
C ARG A 257 4.26 30.71 9.41
N GLU A 258 4.66 31.74 8.65
CA GLU A 258 3.76 32.80 8.19
C GLU A 258 2.69 32.27 7.24
N GLU A 259 3.05 31.36 6.35
CA GLU A 259 2.12 30.71 5.44
C GLU A 259 1.13 29.82 6.20
N TRP A 260 1.62 29.04 7.18
CA TRP A 260 0.74 28.28 8.06
C TRP A 260 -0.25 29.16 8.79
N LEU A 261 0.19 30.29 9.37
CA LEU A 261 -0.71 31.23 10.06
C LEU A 261 -1.77 31.83 9.13
N HIS A 262 -1.44 32.03 7.85
CA HIS A 262 -2.38 32.52 6.85
C HIS A 262 -3.49 31.49 6.57
N HIS A 263 -3.14 30.20 6.54
CA HIS A 263 -4.07 29.10 6.27
C HIS A 263 -4.72 28.48 7.51
N ALA A 264 -4.24 28.77 8.71
CA ALA A 264 -4.83 28.24 9.94
C ALA A 264 -6.34 28.49 10.10
N PRO A 265 -6.91 29.63 9.65
CA PRO A 265 -8.36 29.86 9.69
C PRO A 265 -9.19 29.02 8.72
N ASP A 266 -8.58 28.34 7.76
CA ASP A 266 -9.29 27.48 6.80
C ASP A 266 -9.81 26.18 7.44
N PHE A 267 -9.26 25.84 8.62
CA PHE A 267 -9.67 24.64 9.36
C PHE A 267 -10.90 24.88 10.22
N PRO A 268 -11.80 23.88 10.38
CA PRO A 268 -12.95 23.99 11.27
C PRO A 268 -12.54 24.38 12.70
N PRO A 269 -13.27 25.28 13.38
CA PRO A 269 -12.90 25.75 14.74
C PRO A 269 -12.87 24.66 15.82
N ALA A 270 -13.50 23.50 15.55
CA ALA A 270 -13.48 22.35 16.45
C ALA A 270 -12.17 21.54 16.36
N TRP A 271 -11.33 21.81 15.36
CA TRP A 271 -10.06 21.12 15.17
C TRP A 271 -8.94 21.89 15.85
N LEU A 272 -8.00 21.17 16.44
CA LEU A 272 -6.73 21.75 16.88
C LEU A 272 -5.85 21.99 15.66
N ASN A 273 -5.13 23.11 15.65
CA ASN A 273 -4.20 23.43 14.57
C ASN A 273 -2.83 23.73 15.16
N GLY A 274 -1.84 22.97 14.73
CA GLY A 274 -0.50 22.98 15.30
C GLY A 274 0.60 23.17 14.24
N TYR A 275 1.70 23.77 14.69
CA TYR A 275 2.90 24.03 13.92
C TYR A 275 4.13 23.44 14.63
N ASP A 276 4.97 22.69 13.89
CA ASP A 276 6.23 22.13 14.38
C ASP A 276 7.34 23.18 14.34
N GLU A 277 7.36 24.09 15.36
CA GLU A 277 8.35 25.17 15.42
C GLU A 277 9.79 24.64 15.55
N THR A 278 9.96 23.50 16.20
CA THR A 278 11.30 22.94 16.49
C THR A 278 11.84 22.09 15.34
N GLY A 279 10.99 21.75 14.38
CA GLY A 279 11.32 20.81 13.31
C GLY A 279 11.46 19.37 13.80
N GLU A 280 10.92 19.04 14.97
CA GLU A 280 11.05 17.71 15.58
C GLU A 280 10.47 16.62 14.68
N ILE A 281 9.31 16.89 14.08
CA ILE A 281 8.65 15.94 13.19
C ILE A 281 9.47 15.74 11.92
N ARG A 282 9.85 16.83 11.25
CA ARG A 282 10.51 16.77 9.93
C ARG A 282 12.01 16.46 10.03
N LEU A 283 12.77 17.21 10.88
CA LEU A 283 14.24 17.09 10.94
C LEU A 283 14.68 15.85 11.72
N HIS A 284 13.97 15.51 12.81
CA HIS A 284 14.25 14.32 13.60
C HIS A 284 13.46 13.09 13.14
N GLN A 285 12.61 13.28 12.10
CA GLN A 285 11.81 12.22 11.48
C GLN A 285 11.00 11.42 12.52
N VAL A 286 10.41 12.12 13.48
CA VAL A 286 9.59 11.48 14.53
C VAL A 286 8.36 10.83 13.91
N TYR A 287 7.83 11.40 12.82
CA TYR A 287 6.80 10.82 11.95
C TYR A 287 7.28 10.78 10.50
N ASP A 288 6.73 9.85 9.71
CA ASP A 288 6.93 9.84 8.25
C ASP A 288 5.93 10.81 7.60
N VAL A 289 6.43 11.99 7.20
CA VAL A 289 5.66 13.05 6.55
C VAL A 289 6.24 13.39 5.17
N ARG A 290 6.78 12.38 4.47
CA ARG A 290 7.37 12.55 3.13
C ARG A 290 6.33 12.94 2.06
N ALA A 291 5.06 12.70 2.33
CA ALA A 291 3.95 13.15 1.50
C ALA A 291 2.80 13.64 2.39
N THR A 292 2.09 14.64 1.90
CA THR A 292 0.87 15.18 2.50
C THR A 292 -0.29 15.07 1.51
N PRO A 293 -1.52 14.84 1.99
CA PRO A 293 -1.90 14.57 3.37
C PRO A 293 -1.40 13.23 3.88
N SER A 294 -1.09 13.12 5.17
CA SER A 294 -0.83 11.86 5.86
C SER A 294 -1.61 11.83 7.16
N PHE A 295 -2.32 10.73 7.41
CA PHE A 295 -3.18 10.59 8.59
C PHE A 295 -2.65 9.50 9.52
N TYR A 296 -2.67 9.81 10.83
CA TYR A 296 -2.41 8.84 11.89
C TYR A 296 -3.61 8.82 12.83
N LEU A 297 -4.26 7.67 12.97
CA LEU A 297 -5.33 7.49 13.95
C LEU A 297 -4.78 6.76 15.16
N LEU A 298 -4.99 7.33 16.33
CA LEU A 298 -4.56 6.79 17.63
C LEU A 298 -5.79 6.47 18.47
N ASP A 299 -5.67 5.47 19.34
CA ASP A 299 -6.65 5.24 20.40
C ASP A 299 -6.38 6.11 21.63
N ARG A 300 -7.18 5.88 22.69
CA ARG A 300 -7.10 6.62 23.95
C ARG A 300 -5.72 6.53 24.62
N ASP A 301 -5.04 5.38 24.48
CA ASP A 301 -3.73 5.14 25.07
C ASP A 301 -2.58 5.58 24.15
N ARG A 302 -2.93 6.30 23.07
CA ARG A 302 -2.00 6.73 22.01
C ARG A 302 -1.40 5.56 21.23
N ILE A 303 -2.05 4.41 21.20
CA ILE A 303 -1.65 3.30 20.33
C ILE A 303 -2.07 3.61 18.89
N VAL A 304 -1.18 3.40 17.95
CA VAL A 304 -1.43 3.66 16.53
C VAL A 304 -2.40 2.62 15.99
N LEU A 305 -3.56 3.06 15.54
CA LEU A 305 -4.58 2.26 14.86
C LEU A 305 -4.40 2.29 13.34
N LEU A 306 -4.05 3.48 12.80
CA LEU A 306 -3.72 3.68 11.40
C LEU A 306 -2.46 4.55 11.31
N LYS A 307 -1.59 4.21 10.37
CA LYS A 307 -0.37 4.95 10.05
C LYS A 307 -0.37 5.29 8.57
N ASP A 308 -0.10 6.57 8.26
CA ASP A 308 0.08 7.05 6.89
C ASP A 308 -1.12 6.66 5.98
N ALA A 309 -2.31 6.79 6.56
CA ALA A 309 -3.57 6.41 5.96
C ALA A 309 -4.15 7.52 5.07
N THR A 310 -5.13 7.16 4.26
CA THR A 310 -6.00 8.12 3.54
C THR A 310 -7.17 8.56 4.41
N ALA A 311 -7.86 9.65 4.03
CA ALA A 311 -9.06 10.09 4.72
C ALA A 311 -10.16 9.01 4.71
N GLU A 312 -10.32 8.29 3.59
CA GLU A 312 -11.29 7.22 3.44
C GLU A 312 -11.01 6.04 4.37
N GLU A 313 -9.74 5.65 4.53
CA GLU A 313 -9.34 4.59 5.47
C GLU A 313 -9.60 4.98 6.92
N VAL A 314 -9.40 6.27 7.26
CA VAL A 314 -9.76 6.81 8.57
C VAL A 314 -11.26 6.72 8.81
N LEU A 315 -12.09 7.13 7.83
CA LEU A 315 -13.55 7.05 7.95
C LEU A 315 -14.03 5.61 8.12
N ASP A 316 -13.54 4.70 7.28
CA ASP A 316 -13.89 3.27 7.35
C ASP A 316 -13.55 2.67 8.73
N MET A 317 -12.38 3.02 9.28
CA MET A 317 -11.98 2.57 10.62
C MET A 317 -12.88 3.15 11.72
N LEU A 318 -13.18 4.45 11.67
CA LEU A 318 -14.04 5.11 12.67
C LEU A 318 -15.47 4.58 12.62
N GLU A 319 -16.04 4.37 11.42
CA GLU A 319 -17.39 3.80 11.25
C GLU A 319 -17.49 2.39 11.82
N LYS A 320 -16.51 1.52 11.52
CA LYS A 320 -16.43 0.17 12.09
C LYS A 320 -16.35 0.19 13.61
N ARG A 321 -15.54 1.08 14.17
CA ARG A 321 -15.35 1.20 15.62
C ARG A 321 -16.56 1.75 16.36
N VAL A 322 -17.31 2.67 15.74
CA VAL A 322 -18.53 3.24 16.31
C VAL A 322 -19.70 2.27 16.22
N SER A 323 -19.74 1.42 15.18
CA SER A 323 -20.82 0.43 14.99
C SER A 323 -20.68 -0.83 15.84
N LEU A 324 -19.49 -1.12 16.37
CA LEU A 324 -19.27 -2.25 17.28
C LEU A 324 -19.68 -1.87 18.70
N PRO A 325 -20.50 -2.66 19.41
CA PRO A 325 -20.71 -2.45 20.84
C PRO A 325 -19.37 -2.63 21.56
N TRP A 326 -19.07 -1.74 22.49
CA TRP A 326 -17.89 -1.83 23.33
C TRP A 326 -17.90 -3.20 24.04
N SER A 327 -16.91 -4.03 23.78
CA SER A 327 -16.56 -5.13 24.69
C SER A 327 -15.72 -4.51 25.80
N ASP A 328 -16.31 -4.42 26.99
CA ASP A 328 -15.65 -4.02 28.23
C ASP A 328 -14.40 -4.89 28.55
#